data_cc1df34e24cb2f1b6ae11cb8fb8ea3d6
#
_entry.id   cc1df34e24cb2f1b6ae11cb8fb8ea3d6
#
_cell.length_a   1.000
_cell.length_b   1.000
_cell.length_c   1.000
_cell.angle_alpha   90.00
_cell.angle_beta   90.00
_cell.angle_gamma   90.00
#
_symmetry.space_group_name_H-M   'P 1'
#
loop_
_entity.id
_entity.type
_entity.pdbx_description
1 polymer ?
#
loop_
_entity_poly.entity_id
_entity_poly.type
_entity_poly.pdbx_seq_one_letter_code
_entity_poly.pdbx_strand_id
1 'polypeptide(L)'
;TDDLEQALEINGTGQIYLGEKHEAKKANEYISRYIALNTNLEINGTRRDPIFLGKEIDTQLTWCYLEISNVSVLNSIILKNTLLFDISENQINLVHIKINNQKKTLIFNKQQIEQVIKL
;
A
#
# COMPACT_ATOMS: atom_id res chain seq x y z
N THR A 1 -10.33 6.64 0.51
CA THR A 1 -10.17 7.12 1.91
C THR A 1 -11.24 6.54 2.82
N ASP A 2 -12.51 6.61 2.42
CA ASP A 2 -13.59 6.05 3.23
C ASP A 2 -13.48 4.53 3.37
N ASP A 3 -13.13 3.84 2.30
CA ASP A 3 -12.92 2.39 2.33
C ASP A 3 -11.73 2.01 3.22
N LEU A 4 -10.68 2.82 3.20
CA LEU A 4 -9.53 2.59 4.06
C LEU A 4 -9.90 2.77 5.54
N GLU A 5 -10.66 3.81 5.88
CA GLU A 5 -11.17 3.98 7.23
C GLU A 5 -11.99 2.77 7.68
N GLN A 6 -12.91 2.31 6.82
CA GLN A 6 -13.74 1.15 7.12
C GLN A 6 -12.90 -0.10 7.37
N ALA A 7 -11.90 -0.35 6.53
CA ALA A 7 -11.02 -1.50 6.68
C ALA A 7 -10.26 -1.46 8.00
N LEU A 8 -9.73 -0.30 8.38
CA LEU A 8 -9.01 -0.13 9.64
C LEU A 8 -9.95 -0.30 10.84
N GLU A 9 -11.12 0.28 10.80
CA GLU A 9 -12.09 0.19 11.89
C GLU A 9 -12.59 -1.24 12.10
N ILE A 10 -12.82 -2.00 11.03
CA ILE A 10 -13.16 -3.42 11.11
C ILE A 10 -12.05 -4.21 11.79
N ASN A 11 -10.79 -3.82 11.58
CA ASN A 11 -9.63 -4.47 12.20
C ASN A 11 -9.34 -3.98 13.62
N GLY A 12 -10.25 -3.25 14.24
CA GLY A 12 -10.21 -2.95 15.67
C GLY A 12 -9.53 -1.66 16.09
N THR A 13 -9.31 -0.72 15.17
CA THR A 13 -8.67 0.55 15.51
C THR A 13 -9.59 1.56 16.20
N GLY A 14 -10.91 1.37 16.11
CA GLY A 14 -11.87 2.41 16.45
C GLY A 14 -11.94 3.47 15.36
N GLN A 15 -12.69 4.54 15.61
CA GLN A 15 -12.86 5.61 14.63
C GLN A 15 -11.57 6.39 14.45
N ILE A 16 -11.18 6.64 13.21
CA ILE A 16 -9.88 7.24 12.86
C ILE A 16 -10.01 8.65 12.32
N TYR A 17 -11.08 8.93 11.55
CA TYR A 17 -11.34 10.26 10.96
C TYR A 17 -10.22 10.74 10.02
N LEU A 18 -9.84 9.88 9.05
CA LEU A 18 -8.76 10.17 8.12
C LEU A 18 -8.99 11.49 7.35
N GLY A 19 -7.99 12.35 7.36
CA GLY A 19 -8.04 13.63 6.67
C GLY A 19 -8.78 14.73 7.41
N GLU A 20 -9.35 14.44 8.57
CA GLU A 20 -10.05 15.41 9.40
C GLU A 20 -9.15 15.96 10.51
N LYS A 21 -9.55 17.10 11.12
CA LYS A 21 -8.75 17.76 12.16
C LYS A 21 -8.50 16.85 13.36
N HIS A 22 -9.44 15.96 13.66
CA HIS A 22 -9.36 15.06 14.80
C HIS A 22 -8.98 13.63 14.39
N GLU A 23 -8.20 13.50 13.32
CA GLU A 23 -7.64 12.21 12.90
C GLU A 23 -6.91 11.55 14.09
N ALA A 24 -7.09 10.24 14.24
CA ALA A 24 -6.46 9.51 15.32
C ALA A 24 -4.93 9.67 15.27
N LYS A 25 -4.31 9.88 16.43
CA LYS A 25 -2.86 10.11 16.53
C LYS A 25 -2.03 8.99 15.92
N LYS A 26 -2.53 7.76 15.95
CA LYS A 26 -1.82 6.58 15.45
C LYS A 26 -2.29 6.16 14.05
N ALA A 27 -2.98 7.05 13.32
CA ALA A 27 -3.53 6.70 12.01
C ALA A 27 -2.44 6.17 11.07
N ASN A 28 -1.28 6.83 10.98
CA ASN A 28 -0.19 6.39 10.12
C ASN A 28 0.35 5.01 10.54
N GLU A 29 0.43 4.75 11.84
CA GLU A 29 0.87 3.45 12.35
C GLU A 29 -0.12 2.35 11.98
N TYR A 30 -1.42 2.61 12.10
CA TYR A 30 -2.46 1.66 11.71
C TYR A 30 -2.45 1.38 10.22
N ILE A 31 -2.29 2.42 9.40
CA ILE A 31 -2.20 2.28 7.94
C ILE A 31 -0.97 1.46 7.57
N SER A 32 0.18 1.76 8.15
CA SER A 32 1.41 1.02 7.90
C SER A 32 1.26 -0.46 8.21
N ARG A 33 0.65 -0.79 9.33
CA ARG A 33 0.41 -2.18 9.74
C ARG A 33 -0.56 -2.88 8.79
N TYR A 34 -1.63 -2.20 8.40
CA TYR A 34 -2.61 -2.76 7.47
C TYR A 34 -1.98 -3.06 6.11
N ILE A 35 -1.15 -2.15 5.60
CA ILE A 35 -0.42 -2.36 4.34
C ILE A 35 0.50 -3.58 4.48
N ALA A 36 1.26 -3.67 5.57
CA ALA A 36 2.19 -4.79 5.77
C ALA A 36 1.48 -6.15 5.80
N LEU A 37 0.26 -6.20 6.36
CA LEU A 37 -0.52 -7.44 6.45
C LEU A 37 -1.17 -7.84 5.12
N ASN A 38 -1.40 -6.90 4.22
CA ASN A 38 -2.16 -7.12 2.99
C ASN A 38 -1.34 -6.94 1.72
N THR A 39 -0.04 -6.84 1.84
CA THR A 39 0.89 -6.81 0.71
C THR A 39 2.05 -7.76 0.97
N ASN A 40 2.64 -8.27 -0.09
CA ASN A 40 3.87 -9.05 0.00
C ASN A 40 4.79 -8.60 -1.13
N LEU A 41 5.96 -8.11 -0.77
CA LEU A 41 6.94 -7.61 -1.71
C LEU A 41 8.18 -8.48 -1.68
N GLU A 42 8.60 -8.97 -2.83
CA GLU A 42 9.84 -9.70 -3.00
C GLU A 42 10.73 -8.96 -4.00
N ILE A 43 11.97 -8.74 -3.62
CA ILE A 43 12.98 -8.15 -4.50
C ILE A 43 14.08 -9.20 -4.69
N ASN A 44 14.33 -9.54 -5.95
CA ASN A 44 15.30 -10.57 -6.32
C ASN A 44 15.03 -11.90 -5.60
N GLY A 45 13.75 -12.24 -5.41
CA GLY A 45 13.36 -13.49 -4.76
C GLY A 45 13.36 -13.48 -3.24
N THR A 46 13.67 -12.35 -2.61
CA THR A 46 13.71 -12.21 -1.15
C THR A 46 12.65 -11.22 -0.68
N ARG A 47 11.88 -11.62 0.31
CA ARG A 47 10.87 -10.72 0.90
C ARG A 47 11.53 -9.50 1.53
N ARG A 48 10.99 -8.33 1.24
CA ARG A 48 11.42 -7.07 1.83
C ARG A 48 10.22 -6.34 2.41
N ASP A 49 10.43 -5.69 3.54
CA ASP A 49 9.41 -4.90 4.22
C ASP A 49 9.71 -3.42 3.99
N PRO A 50 8.88 -2.72 3.20
CA PRO A 50 9.11 -1.30 2.95
C PRO A 50 8.83 -0.46 4.20
N ILE A 51 9.51 0.66 4.29
CA ILE A 51 9.32 1.64 5.35
C ILE A 51 8.23 2.61 4.94
N PHE A 52 7.21 2.78 5.77
CA PHE A 52 6.13 3.74 5.52
C PHE A 52 6.65 5.14 5.83
N LEU A 53 6.62 6.01 4.83
CA LEU A 53 7.12 7.38 4.95
C LEU A 53 6.03 8.37 5.33
N GLY A 54 4.79 8.12 4.94
CA GLY A 54 3.69 9.03 5.19
C GLY A 54 2.56 8.85 4.20
N LYS A 55 1.57 9.70 4.32
CA LYS A 55 0.41 9.69 3.42
C LYS A 55 0.02 11.09 3.00
N GLU A 56 -0.69 11.19 1.89
CA GLU A 56 -1.40 12.38 1.46
C GLU A 56 -2.83 11.99 1.13
N ILE A 57 -3.78 12.81 1.56
CA ILE A 57 -5.18 12.61 1.26
C ILE A 57 -5.62 13.69 0.29
N ASP A 58 -6.11 13.27 -0.88
CA ASP A 58 -6.58 14.16 -1.93
C ASP A 58 -7.98 13.72 -2.32
N THR A 59 -8.99 14.52 -1.96
CA THR A 59 -10.40 14.23 -2.18
C THR A 59 -10.77 12.85 -1.61
N GLN A 60 -10.99 11.86 -2.46
CA GLN A 60 -11.37 10.49 -2.06
C GLN A 60 -10.18 9.52 -2.06
N LEU A 61 -9.00 9.99 -2.45
CA LEU A 61 -7.83 9.15 -2.60
C LEU A 61 -6.89 9.31 -1.41
N THR A 62 -6.32 8.19 -0.97
CA THR A 62 -5.23 8.20 0.00
C THR A 62 -3.98 7.69 -0.70
N TRP A 63 -2.96 8.53 -0.76
CA TRP A 63 -1.64 8.18 -1.28
C TRP A 63 -0.75 7.78 -0.13
N CYS A 64 -0.21 6.58 -0.19
CA CYS A 64 0.74 6.09 0.82
C CYS A 64 2.12 5.98 0.20
N TYR A 65 3.11 6.50 0.89
CA TYR A 65 4.50 6.53 0.42
C TYR A 65 5.33 5.56 1.23
N LEU A 66 6.02 4.66 0.52
CA LEU A 66 6.85 3.64 1.14
C LEU A 66 8.20 3.61 0.43
N GLU A 67 9.23 3.21 1.14
CA GLU A 67 10.58 3.18 0.63
C GLU A 67 11.28 1.88 1.00
N ILE A 68 12.12 1.40 0.09
CA ILE A 68 13.03 0.31 0.36
C ILE A 68 14.43 0.79 0.01
N SER A 69 15.33 0.70 1.00
CA SER A 69 16.72 1.08 0.83
C SER A 69 17.62 -0.16 0.75
N ASN A 70 18.88 0.08 0.43
CA ASN A 70 19.93 -0.97 0.41
C ASN A 70 19.66 -2.07 -0.64
N VAL A 71 19.17 -1.66 -1.82
CA VAL A 71 19.06 -2.57 -2.96
C VAL A 71 20.16 -2.20 -3.95
N SER A 72 21.24 -2.95 -3.96
CA SER A 72 22.40 -2.66 -4.82
C SER A 72 22.18 -3.11 -6.25
N VAL A 73 21.51 -4.24 -6.45
CA VAL A 73 21.19 -4.79 -7.77
C VAL A 73 19.72 -5.14 -7.78
N LEU A 74 19.00 -4.71 -8.81
CA LEU A 74 17.58 -4.97 -8.93
C LEU A 74 17.30 -5.74 -10.22
N ASN A 75 16.94 -7.01 -10.10
CA ASN A 75 16.63 -7.90 -11.21
C ASN A 75 15.13 -8.13 -11.39
N SER A 76 14.42 -8.28 -10.30
CA SER A 76 12.97 -8.56 -10.34
C SER A 76 12.27 -8.03 -9.10
N ILE A 77 11.00 -7.70 -9.29
CA ILE A 77 10.09 -7.32 -8.22
C ILE A 77 8.83 -8.14 -8.38
N ILE A 78 8.38 -8.79 -7.30
CA ILE A 78 7.08 -9.45 -7.23
C ILE A 78 6.31 -8.75 -6.12
N LEU A 79 5.14 -8.22 -6.46
CA LEU A 79 4.28 -7.55 -5.50
C LEU A 79 2.89 -8.18 -5.52
N LYS A 80 2.45 -8.62 -4.35
CA LYS A 80 1.08 -9.04 -4.10
C LYS A 80 0.38 -7.96 -3.29
N ASN A 81 -0.81 -7.57 -3.72
CA ASN A 81 -1.57 -6.49 -3.10
C ASN A 81 -3.04 -6.86 -3.05
N THR A 82 -3.55 -7.04 -1.83
CA THR A 82 -4.96 -7.36 -1.58
C THR A 82 -5.67 -6.29 -0.75
N LEU A 83 -5.10 -5.08 -0.70
CA LEU A 83 -5.66 -3.99 0.08
C LEU A 83 -7.09 -3.67 -0.34
N LEU A 84 -8.00 -3.62 0.65
CA LEU A 84 -9.40 -3.24 0.49
C LEU A 84 -10.26 -4.22 -0.33
N PHE A 85 -9.74 -5.37 -0.73
CA PHE A 85 -10.50 -6.32 -1.56
C PHE A 85 -11.64 -7.00 -0.81
N ASP A 86 -11.58 -7.05 0.51
CA ASP A 86 -12.65 -7.56 1.36
C ASP A 86 -13.72 -6.50 1.69
N ILE A 87 -13.44 -5.24 1.38
CA ILE A 87 -14.38 -4.13 1.60
C ILE A 87 -15.19 -3.84 0.34
N SER A 88 -14.57 -3.90 -0.83
CA SER A 88 -15.20 -3.55 -2.10
C SER A 88 -14.83 -4.55 -3.18
N GLU A 89 -15.84 -5.10 -3.87
CA GLU A 89 -15.62 -6.05 -4.96
C GLU A 89 -14.99 -5.41 -6.19
N ASN A 90 -15.19 -4.12 -6.35
CA ASN A 90 -14.69 -3.38 -7.51
C ASN A 90 -13.42 -2.58 -7.20
N GLN A 91 -12.77 -2.89 -6.09
CA GLN A 91 -11.56 -2.18 -5.70
C GLN A 91 -10.45 -2.35 -6.73
N ILE A 92 -9.84 -1.22 -7.08
CA ILE A 92 -8.65 -1.16 -7.93
C ILE A 92 -7.56 -0.46 -7.13
N ASN A 93 -6.40 -1.09 -7.03
CA ASN A 93 -5.24 -0.51 -6.36
C ASN A 93 -4.18 -0.16 -7.40
N LEU A 94 -3.74 1.08 -7.38
CA LEU A 94 -2.65 1.55 -8.23
C LEU A 94 -1.39 1.65 -7.40
N VAL A 95 -0.31 1.07 -7.90
CA VAL A 95 1.00 1.15 -7.27
C VAL A 95 1.97 1.76 -8.27
N HIS A 96 2.50 2.92 -7.91
CA HIS A 96 3.54 3.58 -8.69
C HIS A 96 4.89 3.24 -8.09
N ILE A 97 5.74 2.59 -8.86
CA ILE A 97 7.07 2.20 -8.42
C ILE A 97 8.09 3.07 -9.14
N LYS A 98 8.90 3.78 -8.34
CA LYS A 98 9.99 4.59 -8.87
C LYS A 98 11.31 3.85 -8.62
N ILE A 99 12.01 3.56 -9.71
CA ILE A 99 13.31 2.89 -9.68
C ILE A 99 14.29 3.78 -10.44
N ASN A 100 15.24 4.38 -9.74
CA ASN A 100 16.15 5.38 -10.32
C ASN A 100 15.32 6.49 -10.97
N ASN A 101 15.45 6.68 -12.29
CA ASN A 101 14.70 7.69 -13.03
C ASN A 101 13.50 7.11 -13.79
N GLN A 102 13.19 5.83 -13.56
CA GLN A 102 12.07 5.17 -14.23
C GLN A 102 10.89 5.02 -13.28
N LYS A 103 9.70 5.19 -13.82
CA LYS A 103 8.46 5.01 -13.07
C LYS A 103 7.62 3.95 -13.77
N LYS A 104 7.16 2.98 -13.01
CA LYS A 104 6.26 1.93 -13.49
C LYS A 104 4.98 1.96 -12.66
N THR A 105 3.85 1.68 -13.30
CA THR A 105 2.56 1.62 -12.63
C THR A 105 2.00 0.23 -12.74
N LEU A 106 1.62 -0.34 -11.60
CA LEU A 106 0.97 -1.64 -11.50
C LEU A 106 -0.48 -1.43 -11.09
N ILE A 107 -1.38 -2.24 -11.68
CA ILE A 107 -2.80 -2.18 -11.40
C ILE A 107 -3.22 -3.53 -10.82
N PHE A 108 -3.84 -3.51 -9.65
CA PHE A 108 -4.31 -4.70 -8.95
C PHE A 108 -5.82 -4.67 -8.81
N ASN A 109 -6.43 -5.85 -8.95
CA ASN A 109 -7.86 -6.07 -8.67
C ASN A 109 -8.04 -7.49 -8.12
N LYS A 110 -9.28 -7.89 -7.81
CA LYS A 110 -9.54 -9.22 -7.23
C LYS A 110 -9.13 -10.38 -8.13
N GLN A 111 -9.10 -10.17 -9.45
CA GLN A 111 -8.69 -11.19 -10.40
C GLN A 111 -7.19 -11.19 -10.65
N GLN A 112 -6.50 -10.12 -10.27
CA GLN A 112 -5.06 -9.98 -10.46
C GLN A 112 -4.43 -9.33 -9.23
N ILE A 113 -4.08 -10.18 -8.26
CA ILE A 113 -3.55 -9.73 -6.96
C ILE A 113 -2.03 -9.72 -6.92
N GLU A 114 -1.36 -10.27 -7.92
CA GLU A 114 0.11 -10.36 -7.97
C GLU A 114 0.63 -9.90 -9.31
N GLN A 115 1.68 -9.09 -9.28
CA GLN A 115 2.33 -8.55 -10.47
C GLN A 115 3.83 -8.78 -10.37
N VAL A 116 4.47 -9.06 -11.50
CA VAL A 116 5.92 -9.29 -11.60
C VAL A 116 6.53 -8.25 -12.52
N ILE A 117 7.62 -7.63 -12.08
CA ILE A 117 8.45 -6.77 -12.91
C ILE A 117 9.81 -7.43 -13.03
N LYS A 118 10.23 -7.71 -14.27
CA LYS A 118 11.58 -8.18 -14.59
C LYS A 118 12.36 -7.03 -15.21
N LEU A 119 13.54 -6.82 -14.72
CA LEU A 119 14.40 -5.70 -15.14
C LEU A 119 15.65 -6.19 -15.84
#